data_c61759b56f3666893525f7f475f69b02
#
_entry.id   c61759b56f3666893525f7f475f69b02
#
_cell.length_a   1.000
_cell.length_b   1.000
_cell.length_c   1.000
_cell.angle_alpha   90.00
_cell.angle_beta   90.00
_cell.angle_gamma   90.00
#
_symmetry.space_group_name_H-M   'P 1'
#
loop_
_entity.id
_entity.type
_entity.pdbx_description
1 polymer ?
#
loop_
_entity_poly.entity_id
_entity_poly.type
_entity_poly.pdbx_seq_one_letter_code
_entity_poly.pdbx_strand_id
1 'polypeptide(L)'
;MKKSKWILEMAFLLISLRSLMACSVNKDNQEKRTFPDNGTYIYEPSKKELKTLLEKQGTPSEVLQSLDEYYNYKIDLTIKGNQGTVQFSIEILGQVKNEQLTIAVDQDQRIIHTVEGPSLYYQIKNNQLTFTHFSEKISDESSLALLKNIVFKRSS
;
A
#
# COMPACT_ATOMS: atom_id res chain seq x y z
N MET A 1 4.44 -27.35 12.16
CA MET A 1 3.39 -26.87 11.25
C MET A 1 2.56 -25.65 11.72
N LYS A 2 2.93 -24.98 12.84
CA LYS A 2 2.25 -23.76 13.31
C LYS A 2 2.92 -22.45 12.84
N LYS A 3 4.14 -22.52 12.29
CA LYS A 3 4.93 -21.34 11.93
C LYS A 3 4.54 -20.64 10.60
N SER A 4 3.86 -21.33 9.68
CA SER A 4 3.46 -20.74 8.39
C SER A 4 2.20 -19.86 8.47
N LYS A 5 1.37 -20.02 9.49
CA LYS A 5 0.16 -19.21 9.70
C LYS A 5 0.48 -17.75 10.02
N TRP A 6 1.52 -17.50 10.78
CA TRP A 6 1.90 -16.14 11.21
C TRP A 6 2.43 -15.28 10.06
N ILE A 7 3.19 -15.88 9.15
CA ILE A 7 3.69 -15.17 7.96
C ILE A 7 2.53 -14.83 7.03
N LEU A 8 1.56 -15.74 6.94
CA LEU A 8 0.34 -15.52 6.18
C LEU A 8 -0.54 -14.43 6.82
N GLU A 9 -0.63 -14.38 8.14
CA GLU A 9 -1.42 -13.39 8.88
C GLU A 9 -0.81 -11.98 8.81
N MET A 10 0.51 -11.84 8.81
CA MET A 10 1.17 -10.54 8.62
C MET A 10 1.00 -10.01 7.19
N ALA A 11 1.01 -10.88 6.18
CA ALA A 11 0.64 -10.52 4.82
C ALA A 11 -0.87 -10.19 4.71
N PHE A 12 -1.70 -10.89 5.47
CA PHE A 12 -3.16 -10.69 5.52
C PHE A 12 -3.58 -9.43 6.30
N LEU A 13 -2.77 -8.91 7.20
CA LEU A 13 -3.08 -7.68 7.93
C LEU A 13 -3.05 -6.43 7.03
N LEU A 14 -2.32 -6.49 5.91
CA LEU A 14 -2.41 -5.52 4.82
C LEU A 14 -3.59 -5.81 3.86
N ILE A 15 -4.19 -6.98 3.95
CA ILE A 15 -5.20 -7.50 3.01
C ILE A 15 -6.62 -7.50 3.60
N SER A 16 -6.79 -7.25 4.91
CA SER A 16 -8.11 -7.28 5.56
C SER A 16 -9.02 -6.10 5.25
N LEU A 17 -8.72 -5.34 4.20
CA LEU A 17 -9.62 -4.34 3.63
C LEU A 17 -10.56 -4.98 2.58
N ARG A 18 -11.34 -5.95 3.01
CA ARG A 18 -12.40 -6.50 2.14
C ARG A 18 -13.66 -5.68 2.24
N SER A 19 -14.21 -5.41 1.08
CA SER A 19 -15.63 -5.27 0.71
C SER A 19 -16.15 -3.87 0.39
N LEU A 20 -16.44 -3.73 -0.90
CA LEU A 20 -17.70 -3.36 -1.54
C LEU A 20 -18.23 -1.94 -1.34
N MET A 21 -18.33 -1.25 -2.40
CA MET A 21 -19.47 -0.81 -3.18
C MET A 21 -19.18 0.41 -4.03
N ALA A 22 -19.56 0.28 -5.27
CA ALA A 22 -19.58 1.33 -6.25
C ALA A 22 -20.49 2.48 -5.80
N CYS A 23 -19.92 3.64 -5.56
CA CYS A 23 -20.71 4.87 -5.56
C CYS A 23 -20.74 5.40 -6.99
N SER A 24 -21.96 5.53 -7.51
CA SER A 24 -22.25 6.15 -8.79
C SER A 24 -21.74 7.60 -8.80
N VAL A 25 -20.83 7.88 -9.69
CA VAL A 25 -20.33 9.24 -9.93
C VAL A 25 -21.39 9.99 -10.76
N ASN A 26 -21.95 11.06 -10.20
CA ASN A 26 -22.69 12.05 -10.95
C ASN A 26 -21.79 12.67 -12.02
N LYS A 27 -22.20 12.46 -13.28
CA LYS A 27 -21.69 13.21 -14.42
C LYS A 27 -22.37 14.57 -14.43
N ASP A 28 -21.69 15.61 -13.94
CA ASP A 28 -21.98 16.95 -14.39
C ASP A 28 -20.81 17.90 -14.08
N ASN A 29 -20.47 18.70 -15.10
CA ASN A 29 -19.43 19.76 -15.14
C ASN A 29 -17.99 19.30 -15.18
N GLN A 30 -17.54 18.88 -16.38
CA GLN A 30 -16.14 18.82 -16.74
C GLN A 30 -15.59 20.22 -17.04
N GLU A 31 -15.35 21.03 -16.02
CA GLU A 31 -14.20 21.94 -16.07
C GLU A 31 -12.97 21.07 -16.30
N LYS A 32 -12.07 21.53 -17.16
CA LYS A 32 -10.84 20.82 -17.56
C LYS A 32 -9.93 20.67 -16.34
N ARG A 33 -10.32 19.77 -15.40
CA ARG A 33 -9.54 19.47 -14.20
C ARG A 33 -8.22 18.84 -14.61
N THR A 34 -7.14 19.45 -14.22
CA THR A 34 -5.82 18.83 -14.32
C THR A 34 -5.65 17.88 -13.15
N PHE A 35 -5.14 16.68 -13.44
CA PHE A 35 -4.84 15.68 -12.44
C PHE A 35 -3.33 15.44 -12.38
N PRO A 36 -2.58 16.30 -11.68
CA PRO A 36 -1.11 16.27 -11.71
C PRO A 36 -0.50 15.01 -11.07
N ASP A 37 -1.24 14.40 -10.18
CA ASP A 37 -0.77 13.23 -9.45
C ASP A 37 -1.06 11.89 -10.18
N ASN A 38 -1.69 11.95 -11.38
CA ASN A 38 -1.90 10.75 -12.19
C ASN A 38 -0.59 10.03 -12.50
N GLY A 39 -0.58 8.73 -12.32
CA GLY A 39 0.57 7.88 -12.60
C GLY A 39 0.53 6.58 -11.81
N THR A 40 1.50 5.74 -12.08
CA THR A 40 1.74 4.52 -11.30
C THR A 40 2.97 4.73 -10.43
N TYR A 41 2.83 4.43 -9.16
CA TYR A 41 3.85 4.57 -8.14
C TYR A 41 4.14 3.19 -7.57
N ILE A 42 5.40 2.80 -7.57
CA ILE A 42 5.84 1.44 -7.25
C ILE A 42 6.64 1.45 -5.96
N TYR A 43 6.30 0.56 -5.05
CA TYR A 43 7.10 0.20 -3.91
C TYR A 43 7.57 -1.25 -4.07
N GLU A 44 8.85 -1.42 -4.27
CA GLU A 44 9.52 -2.71 -4.43
C GLU A 44 10.79 -2.68 -3.59
N PRO A 45 10.68 -3.02 -2.30
CA PRO A 45 11.82 -2.97 -1.41
C PRO A 45 12.80 -4.08 -1.74
N SER A 46 14.09 -3.79 -1.64
CA SER A 46 15.11 -4.83 -1.61
C SER A 46 14.89 -5.75 -0.39
N LYS A 47 15.35 -6.98 -0.46
CA LYS A 47 15.28 -7.93 0.67
C LYS A 47 15.86 -7.34 1.95
N LYS A 48 16.95 -6.58 1.84
CA LYS A 48 17.59 -5.89 2.98
C LYS A 48 16.69 -4.82 3.59
N GLU A 49 16.03 -4.00 2.76
CA GLU A 49 15.11 -2.96 3.22
C GLU A 49 13.89 -3.57 3.89
N LEU A 50 13.30 -4.60 3.29
CA LEU A 50 12.16 -5.32 3.86
C LEU A 50 12.53 -5.94 5.22
N LYS A 51 13.69 -6.59 5.31
CA LYS A 51 14.21 -7.16 6.56
C LYS A 51 14.38 -6.10 7.64
N THR A 52 15.04 -4.98 7.32
CA THR A 52 15.22 -3.87 8.26
C THR A 52 13.88 -3.28 8.74
N LEU A 53 12.90 -3.21 7.84
CA LEU A 53 11.57 -2.71 8.15
C LEU A 53 10.85 -3.64 9.14
N LEU A 54 10.89 -4.94 8.89
CA LEU A 54 10.27 -5.97 9.72
C LEU A 54 10.98 -6.13 11.08
N GLU A 55 12.31 -6.00 11.12
CA GLU A 55 13.10 -5.97 12.36
C GLU A 55 12.65 -4.84 13.28
N LYS A 56 12.47 -3.64 12.74
CA LYS A 56 11.99 -2.47 13.49
C LYS A 56 10.58 -2.68 14.07
N GLN A 57 9.82 -3.61 13.52
CA GLN A 57 8.49 -3.99 13.99
C GLN A 57 8.51 -5.13 15.01
N GLY A 58 9.69 -5.60 15.40
CA GLY A 58 9.83 -6.69 16.36
C GLY A 58 9.56 -8.08 15.76
N THR A 59 9.64 -8.23 14.44
CA THR A 59 9.53 -9.55 13.79
C THR A 59 10.66 -10.46 14.28
N PRO A 60 10.35 -11.69 14.75
CA PRO A 60 11.37 -12.61 15.24
C PRO A 60 12.44 -12.93 14.19
N SER A 61 13.69 -13.03 14.62
CA SER A 61 14.85 -13.28 13.75
C SER A 61 14.73 -14.55 12.90
N GLU A 62 14.08 -15.59 13.43
CA GLU A 62 13.84 -16.84 12.72
C GLU A 62 12.93 -16.65 11.50
N VAL A 63 11.94 -15.75 11.61
CA VAL A 63 11.05 -15.37 10.51
C VAL A 63 11.81 -14.55 9.48
N LEU A 64 12.66 -13.63 9.92
CA LEU A 64 13.49 -12.80 9.05
C LEU A 64 14.52 -13.60 8.25
N GLN A 65 15.07 -14.66 8.82
CA GLN A 65 15.97 -15.57 8.10
C GLN A 65 15.27 -16.33 6.98
N SER A 66 14.00 -16.70 7.18
CA SER A 66 13.22 -17.41 6.16
C SER A 66 12.82 -16.50 4.97
N LEU A 67 12.88 -15.19 5.12
CA LEU A 67 12.60 -14.23 4.04
C LEU A 67 13.74 -14.12 3.02
N ASP A 68 14.98 -14.47 3.41
CA ASP A 68 16.15 -14.26 2.57
C ASP A 68 16.15 -15.10 1.27
N GLU A 69 15.45 -16.24 1.25
CA GLU A 69 15.54 -17.19 0.14
C GLU A 69 14.37 -17.12 -0.85
N TYR A 70 13.17 -16.68 -0.42
CA TYR A 70 11.94 -17.02 -1.15
C TYR A 70 10.91 -15.90 -1.26
N TYR A 71 11.29 -14.63 -1.01
CA TYR A 71 10.29 -13.58 -0.88
C TYR A 71 10.56 -12.36 -1.75
N ASN A 72 9.63 -12.08 -2.66
CA ASN A 72 9.56 -10.81 -3.36
C ASN A 72 8.23 -10.12 -3.03
N TYR A 73 8.29 -8.83 -2.77
CA TYR A 73 7.13 -8.03 -2.41
C TYR A 73 7.09 -6.77 -3.25
N LYS A 74 5.92 -6.48 -3.82
CA LYS A 74 5.71 -5.30 -4.65
C LYS A 74 4.33 -4.73 -4.41
N ILE A 75 4.24 -3.41 -4.35
CA ILE A 75 2.96 -2.69 -4.36
C ILE A 75 2.98 -1.71 -5.52
N ASP A 76 1.98 -1.79 -6.39
CA ASP A 76 1.72 -0.83 -7.45
C ASP A 76 0.50 0.02 -7.04
N LEU A 77 0.71 1.31 -6.82
CA LEU A 77 -0.33 2.30 -6.57
C LEU A 77 -0.55 3.10 -7.85
N THR A 78 -1.69 2.93 -8.50
CA THR A 78 -2.05 3.70 -9.69
C THR A 78 -3.12 4.73 -9.35
N ILE A 79 -2.88 5.99 -9.71
CA ILE A 79 -3.81 7.11 -9.56
C ILE A 79 -4.26 7.57 -10.94
N LYS A 80 -5.57 7.64 -11.14
CA LYS A 80 -6.17 8.12 -12.39
C LYS A 80 -7.42 8.96 -12.09
N GLY A 81 -7.28 10.27 -12.16
CA GLY A 81 -8.36 11.19 -11.77
C GLY A 81 -8.71 11.04 -10.28
N ASN A 82 -9.98 10.84 -10.00
CA ASN A 82 -10.49 10.67 -8.65
C ASN A 82 -10.55 9.20 -8.20
N GLN A 83 -9.92 8.31 -8.92
CA GLN A 83 -9.88 6.88 -8.61
C GLN A 83 -8.45 6.35 -8.70
N GLY A 84 -8.23 5.21 -8.12
CA GLY A 84 -6.97 4.50 -8.24
C GLY A 84 -7.12 3.03 -7.92
N THR A 85 -6.02 2.32 -8.08
CA THR A 85 -5.92 0.91 -7.70
C THR A 85 -4.63 0.70 -6.92
N VAL A 86 -4.69 -0.18 -5.94
CA VAL A 86 -3.51 -0.70 -5.24
C VAL A 86 -3.42 -2.18 -5.56
N GLN A 87 -2.35 -2.59 -6.18
CA GLN A 87 -2.08 -3.98 -6.47
C GLN A 87 -0.92 -4.46 -5.59
N PHE A 88 -1.17 -5.50 -4.83
CA PHE A 88 -0.18 -6.19 -4.02
C PHE A 88 0.26 -7.44 -4.76
N SER A 89 1.55 -7.62 -4.88
CA SER A 89 2.16 -8.81 -5.46
C SER A 89 3.15 -9.40 -4.47
N ILE A 90 2.96 -10.65 -4.12
CA ILE A 90 3.82 -11.38 -3.20
C ILE A 90 4.23 -12.67 -3.87
N GLU A 91 5.53 -12.91 -3.98
CA GLU A 91 6.08 -14.19 -4.40
C GLU A 91 6.64 -14.93 -3.18
N ILE A 92 6.14 -16.13 -2.96
CA ILE A 92 6.60 -17.03 -1.88
C ILE A 92 6.89 -18.39 -2.51
N LEU A 93 8.12 -18.89 -2.40
CA LEU A 93 8.52 -20.20 -2.94
C LEU A 93 8.19 -20.36 -4.44
N GLY A 94 8.36 -19.30 -5.23
CA GLY A 94 8.04 -19.30 -6.65
C GLY A 94 6.54 -19.24 -6.98
N GLN A 95 5.66 -19.11 -6.00
CA GLN A 95 4.23 -18.89 -6.19
C GLN A 95 3.90 -17.42 -6.04
N VAL A 96 3.35 -16.81 -7.09
CA VAL A 96 2.91 -15.41 -7.07
C VAL A 96 1.46 -15.32 -6.65
N LYS A 97 1.18 -14.51 -5.62
CA LYS A 97 -0.17 -14.11 -5.23
C LYS A 97 -0.34 -12.63 -5.51
N ASN A 98 -1.42 -12.30 -6.19
CA ASN A 98 -1.79 -10.91 -6.48
C ASN A 98 -3.15 -10.59 -5.86
N GLU A 99 -3.24 -9.41 -5.25
CA GLU A 99 -4.51 -8.82 -4.81
C GLU A 99 -4.60 -7.39 -5.32
N GLN A 100 -5.80 -6.97 -5.70
CA GLN A 100 -6.07 -5.62 -6.18
C GLN A 100 -7.22 -5.00 -5.40
N LEU A 101 -7.02 -3.76 -4.97
CA LEU A 101 -8.03 -2.94 -4.31
C LEU A 101 -8.28 -1.69 -5.15
N THR A 102 -9.55 -1.29 -5.24
CA THR A 102 -9.92 0.02 -5.80
C THR A 102 -9.98 1.04 -4.67
N ILE A 103 -9.48 2.23 -4.93
CA ILE A 103 -9.44 3.34 -3.99
C ILE A 103 -10.06 4.59 -4.62
N ALA A 104 -10.63 5.46 -3.80
CA ALA A 104 -10.99 6.81 -4.21
C ALA A 104 -9.85 7.78 -3.87
N VAL A 105 -9.60 8.74 -4.74
CA VAL A 105 -8.49 9.70 -4.58
C VAL A 105 -9.01 11.12 -4.71
N ASP A 106 -8.72 11.94 -3.73
CA ASP A 106 -8.88 13.39 -3.78
C ASP A 106 -7.49 14.00 -4.03
N GLN A 107 -7.21 14.38 -5.28
CA GLN A 107 -5.91 14.96 -5.64
C GLN A 107 -5.75 16.39 -5.16
N ASP A 108 -6.85 17.13 -4.96
CA ASP A 108 -6.80 18.53 -4.49
C ASP A 108 -6.36 18.57 -3.02
N GLN A 109 -6.85 17.64 -2.22
CA GLN A 109 -6.48 17.49 -0.81
C GLN A 109 -5.34 16.50 -0.58
N ARG A 110 -4.97 15.73 -1.60
CA ARG A 110 -4.00 14.63 -1.54
C ARG A 110 -4.37 13.56 -0.51
N ILE A 111 -5.60 13.08 -0.64
CA ILE A 111 -6.16 12.06 0.23
C ILE A 111 -6.50 10.82 -0.60
N ILE A 112 -6.11 9.65 -0.10
CA ILE A 112 -6.59 8.36 -0.57
C ILE A 112 -7.59 7.84 0.44
N HIS A 113 -8.82 7.61 -0.01
CA HIS A 113 -9.87 7.01 0.81
C HIS A 113 -9.89 5.51 0.59
N THR A 114 -9.77 4.76 1.69
CA THR A 114 -9.95 3.32 1.71
C THR A 114 -11.40 2.99 2.06
N VAL A 115 -11.92 1.86 1.58
CA VAL A 115 -13.35 1.53 1.71
C VAL A 115 -13.75 1.28 3.17
N GLU A 116 -12.90 0.64 3.96
CA GLU A 116 -13.20 0.26 5.34
C GLU A 116 -12.10 0.69 6.33
N GLY A 117 -11.24 1.60 5.93
CA GLY A 117 -10.09 2.02 6.73
C GLY A 117 -9.94 3.53 6.79
N PRO A 118 -8.88 3.99 7.43
CA PRO A 118 -8.58 5.41 7.54
C PRO A 118 -8.25 5.99 6.17
N SER A 119 -8.53 7.27 6.01
CA SER A 119 -8.02 8.01 4.87
C SER A 119 -6.51 8.25 5.03
N LEU A 120 -5.78 8.08 3.94
CA LEU A 120 -4.33 8.20 3.88
C LEU A 120 -3.96 9.53 3.21
N TYR A 121 -3.29 10.41 3.91
CA TYR A 121 -2.77 11.65 3.33
C TYR A 121 -1.41 11.40 2.72
N TYR A 122 -1.19 11.87 1.49
CA TYR A 122 0.05 11.67 0.77
C TYR A 122 0.68 12.97 0.30
N GLN A 123 1.95 12.91 -0.03
CA GLN A 123 2.67 13.96 -0.74
C GLN A 123 3.47 13.35 -1.88
N ILE A 124 3.68 14.14 -2.93
CA ILE A 124 4.56 13.78 -4.04
C ILE A 124 5.67 14.82 -4.12
N LYS A 125 6.92 14.36 -4.03
CA LYS A 125 8.13 15.17 -4.21
C LYS A 125 9.13 14.36 -5.01
N ASN A 126 9.77 14.97 -6.02
CA ASN A 126 10.80 14.34 -6.82
C ASN A 126 10.38 12.97 -7.41
N ASN A 127 9.14 12.88 -7.92
CA ASN A 127 8.56 11.63 -8.43
C ASN A 127 8.44 10.50 -7.38
N GLN A 128 8.41 10.86 -6.11
CA GLN A 128 8.19 9.93 -5.01
C GLN A 128 6.91 10.29 -4.26
N LEU A 129 6.06 9.28 -4.02
CA LEU A 129 4.87 9.40 -3.19
C LEU A 129 5.14 8.79 -1.82
N THR A 130 4.83 9.55 -0.78
CA THR A 130 4.93 9.11 0.62
C THR A 130 3.67 9.45 1.37
N PHE A 131 3.30 8.65 2.37
CA PHE A 131 2.19 8.95 3.27
C PHE A 131 2.67 9.85 4.40
N THR A 132 1.88 10.88 4.74
CA THR A 132 2.22 11.87 5.77
C THR A 132 1.49 11.63 7.07
N HIS A 133 0.18 11.36 7.01
CA HIS A 133 -0.65 11.10 8.17
C HIS A 133 -1.95 10.35 7.77
N PHE A 134 -2.78 10.04 8.75
CA PHE A 134 -4.01 9.24 8.62
C PHE A 134 -5.14 9.97 9.33
N SER A 135 -6.38 9.84 8.82
CA SER A 135 -7.54 10.57 9.35
C SER A 135 -8.02 10.11 10.72
N GLU A 136 -7.71 8.88 11.10
CA GLU A 136 -8.15 8.28 12.35
C GLU A 136 -6.97 7.67 13.11
N LYS A 137 -7.11 7.58 14.45
CA LYS A 137 -6.18 6.78 15.25
C LYS A 137 -6.36 5.31 14.85
N ILE A 138 -5.44 4.79 14.07
CA ILE A 138 -5.35 3.35 13.89
C ILE A 138 -4.89 2.78 15.22
N SER A 139 -5.59 1.78 15.72
CA SER A 139 -5.30 1.12 16.99
C SER A 139 -3.92 0.42 17.01
N ASP A 140 -3.32 0.22 15.85
CA ASP A 140 -2.02 -0.39 15.69
C ASP A 140 -0.99 0.65 15.19
N GLU A 141 -0.25 1.24 16.14
CA GLU A 141 0.83 2.19 15.87
C GLU A 141 1.95 1.58 15.00
N SER A 142 2.11 0.26 15.02
CA SER A 142 3.15 -0.44 14.26
C SER A 142 2.85 -0.41 12.76
N SER A 143 1.60 -0.63 12.36
CA SER A 143 1.16 -0.55 10.96
C SER A 143 1.28 0.86 10.40
N LEU A 144 1.03 1.88 11.23
CA LEU A 144 1.22 3.28 10.86
C LEU A 144 2.68 3.63 10.62
N ALA A 145 3.55 3.20 11.52
CA ALA A 145 4.99 3.41 11.40
C ALA A 145 5.53 2.77 10.12
N LEU A 146 4.97 1.61 9.74
CA LEU A 146 5.31 0.94 8.49
C LEU A 146 4.95 1.78 7.28
N LEU A 147 3.70 2.22 7.19
CA LEU A 147 3.19 2.96 6.04
C LEU A 147 3.91 4.32 5.85
N LYS A 148 4.32 4.99 6.94
CA LYS A 148 5.10 6.24 6.87
C LYS A 148 6.52 6.04 6.32
N ASN A 149 7.07 4.84 6.42
CA ASN A 149 8.41 4.53 5.92
C ASN A 149 8.40 4.03 4.46
N ILE A 150 7.23 3.80 3.89
CA ILE A 150 7.10 3.37 2.49
C ILE A 150 7.28 4.58 1.56
N VAL A 151 8.20 4.45 0.62
CA VAL A 151 8.44 5.43 -0.44
C VAL A 151 8.13 4.78 -1.78
N PHE A 152 7.05 5.22 -2.40
CA PHE A 152 6.69 4.79 -3.75
C PHE A 152 7.43 5.63 -4.79
N LYS A 153 8.02 5.01 -5.78
CA LYS A 153 8.68 5.70 -6.90
C LYS A 153 7.75 5.70 -8.10
N ARG A 154 7.62 6.86 -8.76
CA ARG A 154 6.82 6.97 -9.98
C ARG A 154 7.46 6.11 -11.07
N SER A 155 6.66 5.25 -11.68
CA SER A 155 7.05 4.53 -12.89
C SER A 155 7.16 5.50 -14.06
N SER A 156 8.22 5.40 -14.80
CA SER A 156 8.45 6.15 -16.06
C SER A 156 7.50 5.70 -17.16
#